data_e5d012c8fc3d5af8e809a17fdce663eb
#
_entry.id   e5d012c8fc3d5af8e809a17fdce663eb
#
_cell.length_a   1.000
_cell.length_b   1.000
_cell.length_c   1.000
_cell.angle_alpha   90.00
_cell.angle_beta   90.00
_cell.angle_gamma   90.00
#
_symmetry.space_group_name_H-M   'P 1'
#
loop_
_entity.id
_entity.type
_entity.pdbx_description
1 polymer ?
#
loop_
_entity_poly.entity_id
_entity_poly.type
_entity_poly.pdbx_seq_one_letter_code
_entity_poly.pdbx_strand_id
1 'polypeptide(L)'
;MKSLSLLFLLAGSAQAVSLSLADIAPRVRDHHPALQAARLAVAEAQGRQLGAGRLSNPTLGFDWRSESRLSPVTGEFSFEQAFPLTRRLSLEKRLTAQGVAAAELEVREVERRLIAEARALAVELLALDQQQRLRQDQEELAGKLADFTRERAEKGEFSPLDAAQAKLDAQRLRLERRKLDGQRASLLGQLKPRLGLEPDAPLQLNGELPSPVLPGTAPWQQRADYRLAQTQTEAAQTAVELAKARRLQDVSAGIVGGPEQQWARGSGGQSTGFIGFRISLPLPFWNRNQGEIAEKAATAERARLETEALGRQIAGEADTARREMQAQAELVRETRDQLLPLVLEQTKQLEQAYEAGQADLLAVLRARDQRLQLEAAALDAVRDFHLARIRYEAATGTLQP
;
A
#
# COMPACT_ATOMS: atom_id res chain seq x y z
N MET A 1 24.30 53.82 13.39
CA MET A 1 23.03 53.62 12.67
C MET A 1 22.69 52.15 12.75
N LYS A 2 21.73 51.79 13.61
CA LYS A 2 21.30 50.41 13.88
C LYS A 2 20.13 50.11 12.95
N SER A 3 20.31 49.20 11.98
CA SER A 3 19.25 48.68 11.13
C SER A 3 18.52 47.57 11.86
N LEU A 4 17.27 47.84 12.23
CA LEU A 4 16.33 46.92 12.87
C LEU A 4 15.68 46.08 11.75
N SER A 5 16.11 44.81 11.58
CA SER A 5 15.47 43.89 10.67
C SER A 5 14.20 43.36 11.31
N LEU A 6 13.07 43.82 10.80
CA LEU A 6 11.72 43.36 11.17
C LEU A 6 11.46 41.97 10.52
N LEU A 7 11.54 40.91 11.31
CA LEU A 7 11.17 39.55 10.91
C LEU A 7 9.63 39.48 10.88
N PHE A 8 9.03 39.56 9.69
CA PHE A 8 7.62 39.28 9.48
C PHE A 8 7.42 37.77 9.61
N LEU A 9 6.95 37.30 10.78
CA LEU A 9 6.36 35.97 10.94
C LEU A 9 5.04 35.97 10.18
N LEU A 10 5.06 35.45 8.96
CA LEU A 10 3.86 35.01 8.24
C LEU A 10 3.28 33.81 9.01
N ALA A 11 2.37 34.07 9.94
CA ALA A 11 1.47 33.06 10.46
C ALA A 11 0.52 32.67 9.32
N GLY A 12 0.92 31.70 8.49
CA GLY A 12 0.04 31.06 7.54
C GLY A 12 -1.10 30.42 8.31
N SER A 13 -2.32 30.96 8.18
CA SER A 13 -3.53 30.29 8.64
C SER A 13 -3.57 28.91 7.96
N ALA A 14 -3.30 27.85 8.72
CA ALA A 14 -3.45 26.47 8.23
C ALA A 14 -4.93 26.28 7.89
N GLN A 15 -5.27 26.42 6.61
CA GLN A 15 -6.61 26.12 6.13
C GLN A 15 -6.88 24.64 6.40
N ALA A 16 -8.02 24.37 7.01
CA ALA A 16 -8.45 22.99 7.24
C ALA A 16 -8.54 22.26 5.90
N VAL A 17 -7.83 21.15 5.78
CA VAL A 17 -7.92 20.29 4.61
C VAL A 17 -9.28 19.60 4.66
N SER A 18 -10.14 19.96 3.71
CA SER A 18 -11.50 19.40 3.58
C SER A 18 -11.49 18.36 2.46
N LEU A 19 -11.82 17.11 2.78
CA LEU A 19 -11.80 15.97 1.86
C LEU A 19 -13.15 15.23 1.88
N SER A 20 -13.55 14.70 0.75
CA SER A 20 -14.62 13.70 0.64
C SER A 20 -14.03 12.28 0.57
N LEU A 21 -14.87 11.26 0.67
CA LEU A 21 -14.42 9.87 0.52
C LEU A 21 -13.77 9.60 -0.86
N ALA A 22 -14.20 10.31 -1.90
CA ALA A 22 -13.64 10.21 -3.24
C ALA A 22 -12.22 10.81 -3.33
N ASP A 23 -11.91 11.82 -2.52
CA ASP A 23 -10.60 12.50 -2.55
C ASP A 23 -9.49 11.71 -1.83
N ILE A 24 -9.85 10.67 -1.07
CA ILE A 24 -8.88 9.87 -0.31
C ILE A 24 -7.86 9.19 -1.22
N ALA A 25 -8.30 8.54 -2.29
CA ALA A 25 -7.41 7.82 -3.18
C ALA A 25 -6.44 8.74 -3.95
N PRO A 26 -6.88 9.84 -4.59
CA PRO A 26 -5.97 10.83 -5.18
C PRO A 26 -4.97 11.37 -4.16
N ARG A 27 -5.43 11.72 -2.96
CA ARG A 27 -4.57 12.27 -1.91
C ARG A 27 -3.46 11.30 -1.50
N VAL A 28 -3.78 10.00 -1.31
CA VAL A 28 -2.78 8.96 -1.02
C VAL A 28 -1.77 8.84 -2.16
N ARG A 29 -2.23 8.84 -3.42
CA ARG A 29 -1.35 8.75 -4.60
C ARG A 29 -0.32 9.86 -4.68
N ASP A 30 -0.72 11.06 -4.33
CA ASP A 30 0.10 12.25 -4.54
C ASP A 30 1.00 12.56 -3.34
N HIS A 31 0.57 12.23 -2.12
CA HIS A 31 1.24 12.72 -0.93
C HIS A 31 1.76 11.64 0.01
N HIS A 32 1.43 10.33 -0.19
CA HIS A 32 1.87 9.30 0.75
C HIS A 32 3.37 8.99 0.59
N PRO A 33 4.22 9.18 1.64
CA PRO A 33 5.68 9.03 1.53
C PRO A 33 6.12 7.62 1.09
N ALA A 34 5.45 6.57 1.60
CA ALA A 34 5.80 5.19 1.23
C ALA A 34 5.53 4.89 -0.25
N LEU A 35 4.51 5.53 -0.86
CA LEU A 35 4.25 5.37 -2.28
C LEU A 35 5.29 6.12 -3.13
N GLN A 36 5.72 7.29 -2.68
CA GLN A 36 6.83 8.02 -3.31
C GLN A 36 8.12 7.20 -3.26
N ALA A 37 8.44 6.58 -2.12
CA ALA A 37 9.57 5.69 -1.97
C ALA A 37 9.47 4.46 -2.90
N ALA A 38 8.29 3.84 -2.99
CA ALA A 38 8.06 2.71 -3.89
C ALA A 38 8.28 3.08 -5.37
N ARG A 39 7.90 4.29 -5.78
CA ARG A 39 8.17 4.79 -7.15
C ARG A 39 9.67 4.91 -7.45
N LEU A 40 10.50 5.22 -6.47
CA LEU A 40 11.96 5.24 -6.64
C LEU A 40 12.53 3.84 -6.90
N ALA A 41 11.93 2.77 -6.39
CA ALA A 41 12.34 1.40 -6.71
C ALA A 41 12.18 1.08 -8.21
N VAL A 42 11.21 1.69 -8.90
CA VAL A 42 11.09 1.59 -10.36
C VAL A 42 12.28 2.27 -11.05
N ALA A 43 12.68 3.47 -10.60
CA ALA A 43 13.84 4.17 -11.15
C ALA A 43 15.15 3.37 -10.91
N GLU A 44 15.30 2.70 -9.76
CA GLU A 44 16.41 1.79 -9.50
C GLU A 44 16.40 0.59 -10.47
N ALA A 45 15.24 -0.02 -10.72
CA ALA A 45 15.12 -1.12 -11.66
C ALA A 45 15.45 -0.67 -13.10
N GLN A 46 15.01 0.52 -13.51
CA GLN A 46 15.37 1.15 -14.78
C GLN A 46 16.89 1.41 -14.87
N GLY A 47 17.49 1.90 -13.79
CA GLY A 47 18.96 2.06 -13.70
C GLY A 47 19.71 0.73 -13.94
N ARG A 48 19.26 -0.37 -13.32
CA ARG A 48 19.81 -1.72 -13.59
C ARG A 48 19.61 -2.16 -15.04
N GLN A 49 18.46 -1.84 -15.64
CA GLN A 49 18.17 -2.16 -17.04
C GLN A 49 19.09 -1.41 -18.02
N LEU A 50 19.45 -0.15 -17.73
CA LEU A 50 20.40 0.62 -18.55
C LEU A 50 21.79 -0.03 -18.62
N GLY A 51 22.22 -0.71 -17.56
CA GLY A 51 23.50 -1.42 -17.51
C GLY A 51 23.47 -2.83 -18.13
N ALA A 52 22.29 -3.43 -18.24
CA ALA A 52 22.14 -4.83 -18.63
C ALA A 52 22.38 -5.08 -20.12
N GLY A 53 22.94 -6.24 -20.43
CA GLY A 53 23.13 -6.72 -21.80
C GLY A 53 24.07 -5.84 -22.63
N ARG A 54 25.01 -5.16 -21.99
CA ARG A 54 26.11 -4.44 -22.63
C ARG A 54 27.34 -5.34 -22.70
N LEU A 55 28.14 -5.15 -23.73
CA LEU A 55 29.47 -5.73 -23.76
C LEU A 55 30.31 -5.17 -22.59
N SER A 56 31.17 -6.00 -22.03
CA SER A 56 32.20 -5.52 -21.08
C SER A 56 33.11 -4.49 -21.76
N ASN A 57 33.60 -3.55 -21.01
CA ASN A 57 34.57 -2.60 -21.56
C ASN A 57 35.82 -3.33 -22.05
N PRO A 58 36.47 -2.86 -23.12
CA PRO A 58 37.77 -3.39 -23.53
C PRO A 58 38.79 -3.12 -22.42
N THR A 59 39.73 -4.03 -22.30
CA THR A 59 40.86 -3.91 -21.39
C THR A 59 42.12 -3.51 -22.15
N LEU A 60 42.81 -2.47 -21.68
CA LEU A 60 44.14 -2.10 -22.13
C LEU A 60 45.13 -2.59 -21.09
N GLY A 61 46.00 -3.50 -21.50
CA GLY A 61 47.09 -4.04 -20.67
C GLY A 61 48.42 -3.47 -21.07
N PHE A 62 49.28 -3.32 -20.10
CA PHE A 62 50.69 -2.99 -20.30
C PHE A 62 51.51 -3.87 -19.38
N ASP A 63 52.28 -4.77 -19.98
CA ASP A 63 53.19 -5.65 -19.27
C ASP A 63 54.65 -5.21 -19.52
N TRP A 64 55.40 -5.01 -18.44
CA TRP A 64 56.81 -4.67 -18.51
C TRP A 64 57.62 -5.74 -17.77
N ARG A 65 58.56 -6.39 -18.49
CA ARG A 65 59.37 -7.45 -17.94
C ARG A 65 60.85 -7.15 -18.14
N SER A 66 61.63 -7.26 -17.08
CA SER A 66 63.09 -7.19 -17.08
C SER A 66 63.65 -8.37 -16.29
N GLU A 67 64.47 -9.20 -16.90
CA GLU A 67 64.95 -10.43 -16.26
C GLU A 67 66.20 -10.23 -15.39
N SER A 68 67.09 -9.24 -15.65
CA SER A 68 68.18 -8.83 -14.81
C SER A 68 68.77 -7.48 -15.26
N ARG A 69 69.81 -6.96 -14.50
CA ARG A 69 70.45 -5.67 -14.81
C ARG A 69 71.15 -5.59 -16.20
N LEU A 70 71.33 -6.73 -16.87
CA LEU A 70 71.98 -6.82 -18.19
C LEU A 70 71.14 -7.52 -19.25
N SER A 71 69.88 -7.80 -18.93
CA SER A 71 68.91 -8.47 -19.85
C SER A 71 68.04 -7.51 -20.61
N PRO A 72 67.57 -7.89 -21.80
CA PRO A 72 66.73 -7.09 -22.61
C PRO A 72 65.44 -6.80 -21.88
N VAL A 73 64.91 -5.58 -22.03
CA VAL A 73 63.63 -5.13 -21.56
C VAL A 73 62.57 -5.47 -22.61
N THR A 74 61.54 -6.20 -22.25
CA THR A 74 60.40 -6.49 -23.11
C THR A 74 59.18 -5.75 -22.59
N GLY A 75 58.57 -4.95 -23.41
CA GLY A 75 57.28 -4.30 -23.12
C GLY A 75 56.21 -4.89 -24.03
N GLU A 76 55.04 -5.25 -23.47
CA GLU A 76 53.90 -5.71 -24.24
C GLU A 76 52.71 -4.80 -23.98
N PHE A 77 52.11 -4.28 -25.02
CA PHE A 77 50.82 -3.61 -24.98
C PHE A 77 49.78 -4.59 -25.49
N SER A 78 48.65 -4.70 -24.78
CA SER A 78 47.52 -5.53 -25.19
C SER A 78 46.25 -4.73 -25.15
N PHE A 79 45.38 -4.93 -26.16
CA PHE A 79 44.04 -4.43 -26.21
C PHE A 79 43.11 -5.61 -26.42
N GLU A 80 42.27 -5.92 -25.45
CA GLU A 80 41.41 -7.12 -25.46
C GLU A 80 39.96 -6.75 -25.28
N GLN A 81 39.05 -7.39 -26.01
CA GLN A 81 37.60 -7.30 -25.87
C GLN A 81 37.00 -8.69 -25.70
N ALA A 82 36.14 -8.84 -24.68
CA ALA A 82 35.39 -10.06 -24.48
C ALA A 82 34.09 -10.03 -25.28
N PHE A 83 33.75 -11.13 -25.95
CA PHE A 83 32.57 -11.33 -26.76
C PHE A 83 31.80 -12.56 -26.26
N PRO A 84 30.48 -12.42 -25.93
CA PRO A 84 29.69 -13.55 -25.52
C PRO A 84 29.36 -14.46 -26.71
N LEU A 85 29.58 -15.75 -26.54
CA LEU A 85 29.24 -16.78 -27.53
C LEU A 85 27.78 -17.20 -27.47
N THR A 86 27.06 -16.76 -26.45
CA THR A 86 25.67 -17.17 -26.18
C THR A 86 24.73 -15.97 -26.17
N ARG A 87 23.42 -16.23 -26.02
CA ARG A 87 22.42 -15.17 -25.88
C ARG A 87 22.42 -14.50 -24.49
N ARG A 88 23.53 -14.60 -23.73
CA ARG A 88 23.63 -14.06 -22.36
C ARG A 88 23.14 -12.60 -22.28
N LEU A 89 23.63 -11.73 -23.15
CA LEU A 89 23.28 -10.30 -23.13
C LEU A 89 21.78 -10.04 -23.37
N SER A 90 21.17 -10.80 -24.26
CA SER A 90 19.72 -10.67 -24.52
C SER A 90 18.88 -11.19 -23.36
N LEU A 91 19.32 -12.24 -22.69
CA LEU A 91 18.68 -12.78 -21.49
C LEU A 91 18.82 -11.85 -20.29
N GLU A 92 19.97 -11.20 -20.13
CA GLU A 92 20.19 -10.17 -19.11
C GLU A 92 19.26 -8.97 -19.32
N LYS A 93 19.10 -8.49 -20.57
CA LYS A 93 18.14 -7.44 -20.91
C LYS A 93 16.71 -7.85 -20.60
N ARG A 94 16.33 -9.08 -20.95
CA ARG A 94 14.99 -9.60 -20.67
C ARG A 94 14.73 -9.71 -19.18
N LEU A 95 15.69 -10.23 -18.41
CA LEU A 95 15.57 -10.38 -16.96
C LEU A 95 15.41 -9.02 -16.27
N THR A 96 16.20 -8.03 -16.66
CA THR A 96 16.08 -6.68 -16.08
C THR A 96 14.82 -5.96 -16.52
N ALA A 97 14.31 -6.18 -17.74
CA ALA A 97 13.02 -5.66 -18.17
C ALA A 97 11.87 -6.27 -17.34
N GLN A 98 11.92 -7.58 -17.06
CA GLN A 98 10.98 -8.22 -16.13
C GLN A 98 11.10 -7.66 -14.72
N GLY A 99 12.32 -7.30 -14.28
CA GLY A 99 12.55 -6.61 -13.01
C GLY A 99 11.90 -5.22 -12.94
N VAL A 100 11.90 -4.44 -14.03
CA VAL A 100 11.17 -3.16 -14.12
C VAL A 100 9.66 -3.40 -14.02
N ALA A 101 9.14 -4.35 -14.81
CA ALA A 101 7.71 -4.68 -14.77
C ALA A 101 7.26 -5.16 -13.37
N ALA A 102 8.10 -5.94 -12.68
CA ALA A 102 7.85 -6.36 -11.31
C ALA A 102 7.81 -5.16 -10.34
N ALA A 103 8.76 -4.23 -10.43
CA ALA A 103 8.78 -3.02 -9.61
C ALA A 103 7.54 -2.13 -9.83
N GLU A 104 7.06 -2.00 -11.07
CA GLU A 104 5.82 -1.27 -11.38
C GLU A 104 4.58 -1.94 -10.74
N LEU A 105 4.52 -3.27 -10.77
CA LEU A 105 3.44 -4.02 -10.13
C LEU A 105 3.49 -3.93 -8.61
N GLU A 106 4.68 -3.89 -8.03
CA GLU A 106 4.88 -3.68 -6.59
C GLU A 106 4.38 -2.29 -6.15
N VAL A 107 4.64 -1.23 -6.94
CA VAL A 107 4.08 0.10 -6.71
C VAL A 107 2.55 0.06 -6.69
N ARG A 108 1.94 -0.64 -7.66
CA ARG A 108 0.47 -0.79 -7.72
C ARG A 108 -0.09 -1.55 -6.52
N GLU A 109 0.63 -2.56 -6.04
CA GLU A 109 0.22 -3.31 -4.84
C GLU A 109 0.31 -2.46 -3.57
N VAL A 110 1.39 -1.69 -3.41
CA VAL A 110 1.54 -0.73 -2.32
C VAL A 110 0.41 0.31 -2.38
N GLU A 111 0.15 0.88 -3.54
CA GLU A 111 -0.95 1.84 -3.76
C GLU A 111 -2.29 1.25 -3.36
N ARG A 112 -2.64 0.05 -3.86
CA ARG A 112 -3.89 -0.65 -3.54
C ARG A 112 -4.09 -0.81 -2.03
N ARG A 113 -3.06 -1.27 -1.33
CA ARG A 113 -3.11 -1.48 0.12
C ARG A 113 -3.29 -0.18 0.89
N LEU A 114 -2.50 0.84 0.56
CA LEU A 114 -2.57 2.15 1.23
C LEU A 114 -3.91 2.84 1.03
N ILE A 115 -4.47 2.77 -0.19
CA ILE A 115 -5.81 3.32 -0.48
C ILE A 115 -6.88 2.56 0.30
N ALA A 116 -6.83 1.22 0.35
CA ALA A 116 -7.80 0.42 1.10
C ALA A 116 -7.78 0.80 2.60
N GLU A 117 -6.60 0.89 3.21
CA GLU A 117 -6.43 1.28 4.60
C GLU A 117 -6.93 2.71 4.88
N ALA A 118 -6.58 3.68 4.04
CA ALA A 118 -7.03 5.06 4.20
C ALA A 118 -8.55 5.20 4.03
N ARG A 119 -9.14 4.51 3.05
CA ARG A 119 -10.59 4.50 2.85
C ARG A 119 -11.33 3.83 4.01
N ALA A 120 -10.82 2.76 4.57
CA ALA A 120 -11.42 2.10 5.72
C ALA A 120 -11.49 3.06 6.92
N LEU A 121 -10.39 3.75 7.24
CA LEU A 121 -10.37 4.76 8.30
C LEU A 121 -11.29 5.96 8.00
N ALA A 122 -11.39 6.37 6.75
CA ALA A 122 -12.30 7.45 6.36
C ALA A 122 -13.78 7.04 6.52
N VAL A 123 -14.14 5.79 6.17
CA VAL A 123 -15.49 5.24 6.41
C VAL A 123 -15.79 5.17 7.90
N GLU A 124 -14.85 4.68 8.72
CA GLU A 124 -15.02 4.65 10.18
C GLU A 124 -15.21 6.05 10.76
N LEU A 125 -14.43 7.04 10.28
CA LEU A 125 -14.55 8.43 10.74
C LEU A 125 -15.88 9.06 10.36
N LEU A 126 -16.35 8.87 9.12
CA LEU A 126 -17.65 9.37 8.67
C LEU A 126 -18.81 8.73 9.45
N ALA A 127 -18.74 7.42 9.70
CA ALA A 127 -19.73 6.74 10.52
C ALA A 127 -19.76 7.29 11.95
N LEU A 128 -18.57 7.50 12.52
CA LEU A 128 -18.43 8.07 13.86
C LEU A 128 -18.95 9.50 13.94
N ASP A 129 -18.70 10.34 12.94
CA ASP A 129 -19.23 11.70 12.86
C ASP A 129 -20.80 11.69 12.78
N GLN A 130 -21.39 10.71 12.09
CA GLN A 130 -22.85 10.53 12.08
C GLN A 130 -23.38 10.06 13.45
N GLN A 131 -22.69 9.11 14.11
CA GLN A 131 -23.06 8.68 15.48
C GLN A 131 -22.94 9.82 16.49
N GLN A 132 -21.93 10.68 16.38
CA GLN A 132 -21.78 11.85 17.26
C GLN A 132 -22.95 12.82 17.12
N ARG A 133 -23.39 13.11 15.90
CA ARG A 133 -24.56 13.97 15.65
C ARG A 133 -25.81 13.37 16.30
N LEU A 134 -26.06 12.08 16.05
CA LEU A 134 -27.18 11.37 16.65
C LEU A 134 -27.13 11.43 18.20
N ARG A 135 -25.98 11.20 18.80
CA ARG A 135 -25.81 11.29 20.27
C ARG A 135 -25.96 12.71 20.80
N GLN A 136 -25.57 13.72 20.06
CA GLN A 136 -25.75 15.11 20.43
C GLN A 136 -27.25 15.48 20.48
N ASP A 137 -28.01 15.11 19.47
CA ASP A 137 -29.47 15.36 19.42
C ASP A 137 -30.19 14.65 20.57
N GLN A 138 -29.75 13.44 20.92
CA GLN A 138 -30.27 12.65 22.01
C GLN A 138 -29.93 13.24 23.39
N GLU A 139 -28.67 13.71 23.57
CA GLU A 139 -28.25 14.41 24.80
C GLU A 139 -29.09 15.66 25.04
N GLU A 140 -29.35 16.45 23.99
CA GLU A 140 -30.15 17.64 24.07
C GLU A 140 -31.59 17.32 24.48
N LEU A 141 -32.20 16.30 23.84
CA LEU A 141 -33.55 15.87 24.16
C LEU A 141 -33.68 15.31 25.57
N ALA A 142 -32.74 14.48 25.99
CA ALA A 142 -32.70 13.94 27.37
C ALA A 142 -32.48 15.04 28.41
N GLY A 143 -31.67 16.07 28.09
CA GLY A 143 -31.50 17.25 28.94
C GLY A 143 -32.83 18.02 29.16
N LYS A 144 -33.58 18.29 28.07
CA LYS A 144 -34.90 18.94 28.14
C LYS A 144 -35.86 18.12 28.98
N LEU A 145 -35.86 16.79 28.84
CA LEU A 145 -36.69 15.91 29.64
C LEU A 145 -36.31 15.93 31.13
N ALA A 146 -35.02 15.92 31.45
CA ALA A 146 -34.54 15.98 32.81
C ALA A 146 -34.91 17.32 33.50
N ASP A 147 -34.86 18.43 32.78
CA ASP A 147 -35.29 19.74 33.30
C ASP A 147 -36.80 19.79 33.52
N PHE A 148 -37.57 19.29 32.57
CA PHE A 148 -39.02 19.20 32.66
C PHE A 148 -39.48 18.34 33.87
N THR A 149 -38.92 17.14 34.02
CA THR A 149 -39.27 16.24 35.14
C THR A 149 -38.84 16.81 36.50
N ARG A 150 -37.72 17.53 36.56
CA ARG A 150 -37.28 18.22 37.78
C ARG A 150 -38.27 19.31 38.18
N GLU A 151 -38.65 20.20 37.25
CA GLU A 151 -39.63 21.29 37.53
C GLU A 151 -40.99 20.76 38.00
N ARG A 152 -41.45 19.66 37.43
CA ARG A 152 -42.71 19.01 37.82
C ARG A 152 -42.59 18.29 39.18
N ALA A 153 -41.45 17.69 39.49
CA ALA A 153 -41.21 17.09 40.80
C ALA A 153 -41.14 18.15 41.91
N GLU A 154 -40.53 19.31 41.67
CA GLU A 154 -40.52 20.44 42.60
C GLU A 154 -41.95 20.98 42.90
N LYS A 155 -42.87 20.85 41.95
CA LYS A 155 -44.29 21.20 42.13
C LYS A 155 -45.14 20.06 42.74
N GLY A 156 -44.52 18.91 43.01
CA GLY A 156 -45.22 17.73 43.53
C GLY A 156 -46.06 16.95 42.52
N GLU A 157 -45.91 17.25 41.22
CA GLU A 157 -46.66 16.58 40.14
C GLU A 157 -46.00 15.27 39.69
N PHE A 158 -44.68 15.16 39.82
CA PHE A 158 -43.89 13.95 39.50
C PHE A 158 -43.13 13.45 40.71
N SER A 159 -42.72 12.18 40.66
CA SER A 159 -41.86 11.59 41.69
C SER A 159 -40.43 12.18 41.61
N PRO A 160 -39.81 12.53 42.75
CA PRO A 160 -38.39 12.87 42.80
C PRO A 160 -37.47 11.79 42.21
N LEU A 161 -37.93 10.53 42.24
CA LEU A 161 -37.21 9.39 41.66
C LEU A 161 -37.18 9.47 40.12
N ASP A 162 -38.32 9.87 39.49
CA ASP A 162 -38.41 10.04 38.03
C ASP A 162 -37.50 11.16 37.55
N ALA A 163 -37.44 12.29 38.29
CA ALA A 163 -36.53 13.39 37.99
C ALA A 163 -35.04 12.95 38.15
N ALA A 164 -34.70 12.14 39.15
CA ALA A 164 -33.36 11.60 39.32
C ALA A 164 -33.00 10.65 38.17
N GLN A 165 -33.90 9.79 37.73
CA GLN A 165 -33.71 8.87 36.62
C GLN A 165 -33.48 9.62 35.31
N ALA A 166 -34.32 10.61 34.96
CA ALA A 166 -34.13 11.41 33.76
C ALA A 166 -32.79 12.16 33.74
N LYS A 167 -32.35 12.68 34.90
CA LYS A 167 -31.03 13.31 35.02
C LYS A 167 -29.88 12.31 34.79
N LEU A 168 -30.01 11.10 35.33
CA LEU A 168 -29.02 10.04 35.15
C LEU A 168 -28.88 9.65 33.69
N ASP A 169 -29.97 9.52 32.96
CA ASP A 169 -30.00 9.18 31.55
C ASP A 169 -29.34 10.28 30.69
N ALA A 170 -29.60 11.55 30.96
CA ALA A 170 -28.96 12.67 30.29
C ALA A 170 -27.42 12.68 30.54
N GLN A 171 -26.98 12.39 31.78
CA GLN A 171 -25.55 12.31 32.10
C GLN A 171 -24.88 11.12 31.41
N ARG A 172 -25.55 9.97 31.30
CA ARG A 172 -25.05 8.79 30.57
C ARG A 172 -24.78 9.12 29.10
N LEU A 173 -25.74 9.75 28.40
CA LEU A 173 -25.58 10.14 27.01
C LEU A 173 -24.41 11.11 26.81
N ARG A 174 -24.22 12.05 27.74
CA ARG A 174 -23.07 12.95 27.72
C ARG A 174 -21.73 12.22 27.84
N LEU A 175 -21.64 11.20 28.68
CA LEU A 175 -20.45 10.36 28.81
C LEU A 175 -20.18 9.54 27.54
N GLU A 176 -21.24 8.99 26.92
CA GLU A 176 -21.13 8.27 25.64
C GLU A 176 -20.59 9.18 24.54
N ARG A 177 -21.09 10.41 24.43
CA ARG A 177 -20.57 11.40 23.48
C ARG A 177 -19.07 11.68 23.66
N ARG A 178 -18.63 11.91 24.91
CA ARG A 178 -17.21 12.12 25.21
C ARG A 178 -16.33 10.94 24.80
N LYS A 179 -16.84 9.71 24.92
CA LYS A 179 -16.15 8.52 24.46
C LYS A 179 -15.96 8.54 22.92
N LEU A 180 -16.99 8.96 22.19
CA LEU A 180 -16.90 9.12 20.73
C LEU A 180 -15.88 10.21 20.33
N ASP A 181 -15.77 11.31 21.09
CA ASP A 181 -14.76 12.35 20.86
C ASP A 181 -13.34 11.78 20.93
N GLY A 182 -13.05 10.91 21.93
CA GLY A 182 -11.78 10.21 22.06
C GLY A 182 -11.50 9.26 20.88
N GLN A 183 -12.51 8.52 20.43
CA GLN A 183 -12.39 7.63 19.28
C GLN A 183 -12.13 8.43 17.98
N ARG A 184 -12.80 9.56 17.81
CA ARG A 184 -12.58 10.48 16.69
C ARG A 184 -11.15 10.98 16.62
N ALA A 185 -10.61 11.42 17.77
CA ALA A 185 -9.23 11.88 17.84
C ALA A 185 -8.24 10.76 17.46
N SER A 186 -8.48 9.53 17.90
CA SER A 186 -7.68 8.37 17.53
C SER A 186 -7.72 8.07 16.03
N LEU A 187 -8.90 8.04 15.41
CA LEU A 187 -9.06 7.80 13.97
C LEU A 187 -8.40 8.88 13.13
N LEU A 188 -8.54 10.15 13.52
CA LEU A 188 -7.84 11.27 12.86
C LEU A 188 -6.32 11.12 12.97
N GLY A 189 -5.81 10.72 14.16
CA GLY A 189 -4.38 10.46 14.34
C GLY A 189 -3.85 9.34 13.45
N GLN A 190 -4.67 8.32 13.15
CA GLN A 190 -4.31 7.24 12.23
C GLN A 190 -4.45 7.61 10.76
N LEU A 191 -5.44 8.43 10.39
CA LEU A 191 -5.73 8.79 9.00
C LEU A 191 -4.75 9.84 8.47
N LYS A 192 -4.41 10.86 9.27
CA LYS A 192 -3.55 11.98 8.83
C LYS A 192 -2.22 11.54 8.22
N PRO A 193 -1.42 10.66 8.84
CA PRO A 193 -0.16 10.19 8.23
C PRO A 193 -0.37 9.45 6.91
N ARG A 194 -1.50 8.72 6.76
CA ARG A 194 -1.83 8.03 5.52
C ARG A 194 -2.20 8.98 4.36
N LEU A 195 -2.63 10.18 4.70
CA LEU A 195 -2.90 11.26 3.73
C LEU A 195 -1.70 12.19 3.50
N GLY A 196 -0.55 11.88 4.11
CA GLY A 196 0.64 12.73 4.05
C GLY A 196 0.45 14.07 4.78
N LEU A 197 -0.36 14.09 5.84
CA LEU A 197 -0.62 15.28 6.66
C LEU A 197 0.18 15.21 7.95
N GLU A 198 0.62 16.37 8.42
CA GLU A 198 1.23 16.51 9.74
C GLU A 198 0.22 16.22 10.86
N PRO A 199 0.66 15.77 12.04
CA PRO A 199 -0.22 15.43 13.17
C PRO A 199 -1.16 16.58 13.56
N ASP A 200 -0.68 17.81 13.53
CA ASP A 200 -1.42 19.01 13.93
C ASP A 200 -2.26 19.63 12.81
N ALA A 201 -2.11 19.14 11.57
CA ALA A 201 -2.86 19.67 10.44
C ALA A 201 -4.37 19.48 10.67
N PRO A 202 -5.21 20.52 10.53
CA PRO A 202 -6.64 20.38 10.67
C PRO A 202 -7.20 19.60 9.46
N LEU A 203 -7.87 18.46 9.75
CA LEU A 203 -8.53 17.62 8.75
C LEU A 203 -10.01 17.52 9.06
N GLN A 204 -10.84 17.77 8.05
CA GLN A 204 -12.28 17.58 8.08
C GLN A 204 -12.70 16.67 6.92
N LEU A 205 -13.41 15.59 7.23
CA LEU A 205 -14.07 14.79 6.20
C LEU A 205 -15.48 15.32 6.00
N ASN A 206 -15.83 15.55 4.73
CA ASN A 206 -17.16 16.05 4.34
C ASN A 206 -17.98 14.94 3.69
N GLY A 207 -19.28 15.00 3.91
CA GLY A 207 -20.26 14.08 3.34
C GLY A 207 -20.78 13.07 4.35
N GLU A 208 -21.61 12.20 3.85
CA GLU A 208 -22.20 11.07 4.57
C GLU A 208 -21.78 9.78 3.86
N LEU A 209 -21.94 8.65 4.56
CA LEU A 209 -21.74 7.35 3.93
C LEU A 209 -22.78 7.17 2.82
N PRO A 210 -22.36 6.84 1.59
CA PRO A 210 -23.29 6.67 0.47
C PRO A 210 -24.24 5.50 0.73
N SER A 211 -25.34 5.45 -0.01
CA SER A 211 -26.26 4.32 0.08
C SER A 211 -25.56 3.01 -0.30
N PRO A 212 -25.81 1.91 0.44
CA PRO A 212 -25.20 0.62 0.17
C PRO A 212 -25.62 0.09 -1.22
N VAL A 213 -24.63 -0.05 -2.10
CA VAL A 213 -24.81 -0.61 -3.45
C VAL A 213 -23.80 -1.70 -3.66
N LEU A 214 -24.27 -2.90 -4.02
CA LEU A 214 -23.40 -4.04 -4.32
C LEU A 214 -22.66 -3.79 -5.64
N PRO A 215 -21.32 -3.86 -5.65
CA PRO A 215 -20.54 -3.79 -6.88
C PRO A 215 -20.74 -5.04 -7.73
N GLY A 216 -20.46 -4.94 -9.04
CA GLY A 216 -20.44 -6.09 -9.93
C GLY A 216 -19.32 -7.09 -9.57
N THR A 217 -19.40 -8.28 -10.16
CA THR A 217 -18.32 -9.28 -10.02
C THR A 217 -17.08 -8.85 -10.80
N ALA A 218 -15.93 -8.89 -10.15
CA ALA A 218 -14.67 -8.51 -10.77
C ALA A 218 -13.67 -9.69 -10.74
N PRO A 219 -12.88 -9.87 -11.81
CA PRO A 219 -11.88 -10.92 -11.87
C PRO A 219 -10.66 -10.56 -11.02
N TRP A 220 -10.36 -11.36 -10.02
CA TRP A 220 -9.21 -11.18 -9.13
C TRP A 220 -7.85 -11.41 -9.82
N GLN A 221 -7.82 -12.06 -10.98
CA GLN A 221 -6.59 -12.39 -11.73
C GLN A 221 -5.81 -11.13 -12.18
N GLN A 222 -6.44 -9.97 -12.17
CA GLN A 222 -5.78 -8.70 -12.51
C GLN A 222 -5.14 -8.02 -11.30
N ARG A 223 -5.26 -8.59 -10.13
CA ARG A 223 -4.68 -8.06 -8.88
C ARG A 223 -3.15 -7.95 -9.01
N ALA A 224 -2.62 -6.82 -8.55
CA ALA A 224 -1.22 -6.46 -8.81
C ALA A 224 -0.22 -7.47 -8.20
N ASP A 225 -0.48 -7.97 -6.99
CA ASP A 225 0.36 -8.96 -6.33
C ASP A 225 0.38 -10.33 -7.06
N TYR A 226 -0.77 -10.75 -7.62
CA TYR A 226 -0.81 -11.97 -8.42
C TYR A 226 -0.03 -11.82 -9.72
N ARG A 227 -0.19 -10.70 -10.41
CA ARG A 227 0.59 -10.40 -11.63
C ARG A 227 2.07 -10.24 -11.33
N LEU A 228 2.41 -9.69 -10.16
CA LEU A 228 3.79 -9.62 -9.67
C LEU A 228 4.38 -11.03 -9.52
N ALA A 229 3.68 -11.94 -8.85
CA ALA A 229 4.11 -13.32 -8.68
C ALA A 229 4.28 -14.05 -10.03
N GLN A 230 3.38 -13.82 -10.99
CA GLN A 230 3.51 -14.33 -12.36
C GLN A 230 4.78 -13.78 -13.04
N THR A 231 5.01 -12.47 -12.99
CA THR A 231 6.20 -11.83 -13.56
C THR A 231 7.49 -12.36 -12.89
N GLN A 232 7.48 -12.58 -11.58
CA GLN A 232 8.61 -13.17 -10.85
C GLN A 232 8.86 -14.62 -11.27
N THR A 233 7.81 -15.40 -11.52
CA THR A 233 7.92 -16.77 -12.05
C THR A 233 8.56 -16.77 -13.45
N GLU A 234 8.14 -15.87 -14.33
CA GLU A 234 8.75 -15.71 -15.66
C GLU A 234 10.20 -15.24 -15.57
N ALA A 235 10.52 -14.34 -14.65
CA ALA A 235 11.88 -13.89 -14.41
C ALA A 235 12.76 -15.02 -13.89
N ALA A 236 12.24 -15.87 -12.99
CA ALA A 236 12.95 -17.06 -12.52
C ALA A 236 13.23 -18.07 -13.64
N GLN A 237 12.29 -18.27 -14.56
CA GLN A 237 12.52 -19.11 -15.77
C GLN A 237 13.59 -18.49 -16.68
N THR A 238 13.55 -17.17 -16.90
CA THR A 238 14.59 -16.46 -17.66
C THR A 238 15.97 -16.58 -16.98
N ALA A 239 16.02 -16.57 -15.65
CA ALA A 239 17.25 -16.78 -14.89
C ALA A 239 17.84 -18.19 -15.09
N VAL A 240 16.99 -19.24 -15.24
CA VAL A 240 17.45 -20.59 -15.61
C VAL A 240 18.09 -20.59 -17.00
N GLU A 241 17.44 -19.93 -17.97
CA GLU A 241 18.00 -19.81 -19.33
C GLU A 241 19.34 -19.04 -19.32
N LEU A 242 19.44 -17.99 -18.52
CA LEU A 242 20.67 -17.24 -18.34
C LEU A 242 21.78 -18.08 -17.71
N ALA A 243 21.48 -18.87 -16.66
CA ALA A 243 22.45 -19.80 -16.05
C ALA A 243 22.91 -20.86 -17.04
N LYS A 244 22.02 -21.36 -17.89
CA LYS A 244 22.39 -22.25 -19.01
C LYS A 244 23.29 -21.56 -20.04
N ALA A 245 23.00 -20.33 -20.38
CA ALA A 245 23.81 -19.55 -21.33
C ALA A 245 25.23 -19.26 -20.80
N ARG A 246 25.37 -19.11 -19.48
CA ARG A 246 26.66 -18.90 -18.79
C ARG A 246 27.55 -20.14 -18.70
N ARG A 247 27.09 -21.30 -19.19
CA ARG A 247 27.94 -22.50 -19.32
C ARG A 247 29.17 -22.27 -20.21
N LEU A 248 28.99 -21.45 -21.25
CA LEU A 248 30.09 -20.98 -22.09
C LEU A 248 30.42 -19.55 -21.65
N GLN A 249 31.67 -19.40 -21.23
CA GLN A 249 32.22 -18.10 -20.89
C GLN A 249 32.50 -17.29 -22.16
N ASP A 250 32.72 -15.99 -22.00
CA ASP A 250 33.00 -15.09 -23.12
C ASP A 250 34.36 -15.43 -23.72
N VAL A 251 34.51 -15.29 -25.04
CA VAL A 251 35.76 -15.38 -25.75
C VAL A 251 36.40 -14.00 -25.74
N SER A 252 37.66 -13.91 -25.33
CA SER A 252 38.42 -12.68 -25.49
C SER A 252 39.19 -12.72 -26.81
N ALA A 253 39.08 -11.65 -27.58
CA ALA A 253 39.93 -11.42 -28.76
C ALA A 253 40.63 -10.08 -28.60
N GLY A 254 41.92 -10.06 -28.97
CA GLY A 254 42.72 -8.88 -28.77
C GLY A 254 43.91 -8.78 -29.71
N ILE A 255 44.50 -7.61 -29.69
CA ILE A 255 45.77 -7.30 -30.38
C ILE A 255 46.84 -7.11 -29.30
N VAL A 256 47.98 -7.68 -29.55
CA VAL A 256 49.18 -7.54 -28.68
C VAL A 256 50.36 -7.04 -29.52
N GLY A 257 51.20 -6.25 -28.94
CA GLY A 257 52.44 -5.81 -29.64
C GLY A 257 53.38 -5.08 -28.70
N GLY A 258 54.65 -5.04 -29.09
CA GLY A 258 55.64 -4.37 -28.27
C GLY A 258 57.05 -4.50 -28.80
N PRO A 259 58.00 -3.82 -28.16
CA PRO A 259 59.42 -3.99 -28.45
C PRO A 259 59.94 -5.31 -27.86
N GLU A 260 60.66 -6.08 -28.68
CA GLU A 260 61.39 -7.28 -28.27
C GLU A 260 62.86 -7.07 -28.55
N GLN A 261 63.73 -7.19 -27.54
CA GLN A 261 65.13 -7.13 -27.70
C GLN A 261 65.74 -8.55 -27.69
N GLN A 262 66.34 -9.00 -28.81
CA GLN A 262 67.02 -10.26 -28.90
C GLN A 262 68.55 -10.05 -28.79
N TRP A 263 69.17 -10.70 -27.86
CA TRP A 263 70.65 -10.72 -27.76
C TRP A 263 71.17 -12.03 -28.33
N ALA A 264 71.75 -11.93 -29.54
CA ALA A 264 72.50 -13.08 -30.09
C ALA A 264 73.95 -13.00 -29.67
N ARG A 265 74.51 -14.12 -29.24
CA ARG A 265 75.99 -14.23 -28.89
C ARG A 265 76.82 -13.85 -30.09
N GLY A 266 77.47 -12.64 -30.06
CA GLY A 266 78.39 -12.20 -31.09
C GLY A 266 77.91 -11.12 -32.05
N SER A 267 76.66 -10.71 -32.02
CA SER A 267 76.15 -9.55 -32.74
C SER A 267 75.38 -8.64 -31.80
N GLY A 268 75.59 -7.34 -31.86
CA GLY A 268 74.88 -6.34 -30.99
C GLY A 268 73.38 -6.53 -30.98
N GLY A 269 72.80 -6.28 -29.83
CA GLY A 269 71.30 -6.46 -29.63
C GLY A 269 70.49 -5.74 -30.71
N GLN A 270 69.71 -6.48 -31.44
CA GLN A 270 68.69 -5.90 -32.35
C GLN A 270 67.37 -5.72 -31.63
N SER A 271 66.86 -4.51 -31.65
CA SER A 271 65.53 -4.25 -31.18
C SER A 271 64.52 -4.49 -32.32
N THR A 272 63.68 -5.46 -32.19
CA THR A 272 62.54 -5.73 -33.12
C THR A 272 61.23 -5.47 -32.43
N GLY A 273 60.23 -5.01 -33.19
CA GLY A 273 58.87 -4.92 -32.70
C GLY A 273 58.04 -6.11 -33.21
N PHE A 274 57.11 -6.56 -32.41
CA PHE A 274 56.13 -7.56 -32.82
C PHE A 274 54.71 -7.03 -32.73
N ILE A 275 53.82 -7.55 -33.57
CA ILE A 275 52.38 -7.42 -33.47
C ILE A 275 51.76 -8.80 -33.65
N GLY A 276 50.75 -9.10 -32.85
CA GLY A 276 50.09 -10.40 -32.86
C GLY A 276 48.64 -10.30 -32.48
N PHE A 277 47.91 -11.39 -32.70
CA PHE A 277 46.52 -11.55 -32.26
C PHE A 277 46.52 -12.55 -31.10
N ARG A 278 45.69 -12.22 -30.08
CA ARG A 278 45.44 -13.10 -28.93
C ARG A 278 43.99 -13.48 -28.92
N ILE A 279 43.66 -14.77 -28.86
CA ILE A 279 42.32 -15.27 -28.67
C ILE A 279 42.36 -16.19 -27.45
N SER A 280 41.52 -15.92 -26.45
CA SER A 280 41.39 -16.75 -25.25
C SER A 280 39.96 -17.30 -25.19
N LEU A 281 39.84 -18.63 -25.15
CA LEU A 281 38.60 -19.37 -25.08
C LEU A 281 38.58 -20.26 -23.83
N PRO A 282 37.86 -19.94 -22.79
CA PRO A 282 37.69 -20.79 -21.63
C PRO A 282 36.88 -22.06 -21.99
N LEU A 283 37.45 -23.23 -21.72
CA LEU A 283 36.85 -24.51 -22.03
C LEU A 283 36.18 -25.11 -20.78
N PRO A 284 34.83 -25.33 -20.77
CA PRO A 284 34.10 -25.79 -19.59
C PRO A 284 34.18 -27.32 -19.43
N PHE A 285 35.39 -27.86 -19.18
CA PHE A 285 35.57 -29.31 -19.01
C PHE A 285 35.01 -29.80 -17.67
N TRP A 286 35.29 -29.10 -16.57
CA TRP A 286 34.93 -29.51 -15.21
C TRP A 286 33.71 -28.76 -14.67
N ASN A 287 33.66 -27.45 -14.86
CA ASN A 287 32.55 -26.63 -14.42
C ASN A 287 31.70 -26.18 -15.62
N ARG A 288 30.51 -26.77 -15.71
CA ARG A 288 29.50 -26.45 -16.73
C ARG A 288 28.33 -25.66 -16.15
N ASN A 289 28.58 -24.93 -15.05
CA ASN A 289 27.57 -24.13 -14.32
C ASN A 289 26.40 -24.98 -13.78
N GLN A 290 26.62 -26.30 -13.56
CA GLN A 290 25.54 -27.23 -13.17
C GLN A 290 24.92 -26.85 -11.82
N GLY A 291 25.70 -26.32 -10.87
CA GLY A 291 25.21 -25.91 -9.56
C GLY A 291 24.23 -24.73 -9.66
N GLU A 292 24.62 -23.65 -10.37
CA GLU A 292 23.75 -22.50 -10.58
C GLU A 292 22.47 -22.86 -11.38
N ILE A 293 22.61 -23.73 -12.38
CA ILE A 293 21.45 -24.21 -13.16
C ILE A 293 20.47 -24.96 -12.26
N ALA A 294 20.95 -25.86 -11.40
CA ALA A 294 20.09 -26.60 -10.47
C ALA A 294 19.44 -25.67 -9.44
N GLU A 295 20.19 -24.71 -8.89
CA GLU A 295 19.66 -23.69 -7.96
C GLU A 295 18.55 -22.85 -8.62
N LYS A 296 18.79 -22.30 -9.82
CA LYS A 296 17.80 -21.50 -10.52
C LYS A 296 16.59 -22.29 -10.96
N ALA A 297 16.77 -23.57 -11.34
CA ALA A 297 15.66 -24.47 -11.64
C ALA A 297 14.77 -24.71 -10.43
N ALA A 298 15.36 -24.98 -9.26
CA ALA A 298 14.60 -25.13 -8.02
C ALA A 298 13.89 -23.80 -7.62
N THR A 299 14.56 -22.66 -7.82
CA THR A 299 13.95 -21.33 -7.58
C THR A 299 12.75 -21.08 -8.49
N ALA A 300 12.84 -21.42 -9.77
CA ALA A 300 11.73 -21.26 -10.72
C ALA A 300 10.55 -22.17 -10.37
N GLU A 301 10.80 -23.41 -9.95
CA GLU A 301 9.73 -24.31 -9.51
C GLU A 301 9.08 -23.84 -8.21
N ARG A 302 9.86 -23.35 -7.26
CA ARG A 302 9.33 -22.73 -6.04
C ARG A 302 8.46 -21.53 -6.38
N ALA A 303 8.91 -20.59 -7.21
CA ALA A 303 8.13 -19.43 -7.62
C ALA A 303 6.81 -19.82 -8.30
N ARG A 304 6.80 -20.87 -9.11
CA ARG A 304 5.57 -21.42 -9.72
C ARG A 304 4.57 -21.90 -8.68
N LEU A 305 5.04 -22.70 -7.71
CA LEU A 305 4.20 -23.23 -6.64
C LEU A 305 3.67 -22.11 -5.72
N GLU A 306 4.50 -21.14 -5.40
CA GLU A 306 4.11 -19.94 -4.62
C GLU A 306 3.04 -19.12 -5.36
N THR A 307 3.17 -18.94 -6.67
CA THR A 307 2.16 -18.26 -7.51
C THR A 307 0.83 -19.03 -7.54
N GLU A 308 0.86 -20.35 -7.64
CA GLU A 308 -0.36 -21.18 -7.57
C GLU A 308 -1.02 -21.10 -6.19
N ALA A 309 -0.23 -21.15 -5.12
CA ALA A 309 -0.74 -21.03 -3.76
C ALA A 309 -1.37 -19.64 -3.53
N LEU A 310 -0.69 -18.57 -3.97
CA LEU A 310 -1.21 -17.20 -3.90
C LEU A 310 -2.53 -17.07 -4.67
N GLY A 311 -2.63 -17.64 -5.88
CA GLY A 311 -3.87 -17.62 -6.66
C GLY A 311 -5.05 -18.27 -5.93
N ARG A 312 -4.83 -19.41 -5.26
CA ARG A 312 -5.86 -20.08 -4.45
C ARG A 312 -6.25 -19.24 -3.23
N GLN A 313 -5.26 -18.64 -2.57
CA GLN A 313 -5.50 -17.75 -1.43
C GLN A 313 -6.35 -16.55 -1.84
N ILE A 314 -5.97 -15.84 -2.91
CA ILE A 314 -6.70 -14.67 -3.41
C ILE A 314 -8.13 -15.03 -3.82
N ALA A 315 -8.34 -16.18 -4.46
CA ALA A 315 -9.67 -16.63 -4.82
C ALA A 315 -10.55 -16.85 -3.57
N GLY A 316 -9.99 -17.47 -2.52
CA GLY A 316 -10.65 -17.62 -1.23
C GLY A 316 -10.95 -16.31 -0.53
N GLU A 317 -9.99 -15.36 -0.50
CA GLU A 317 -10.19 -14.01 0.03
C GLU A 317 -11.33 -13.28 -0.68
N ALA A 318 -11.34 -13.31 -2.01
CA ALA A 318 -12.37 -12.65 -2.82
C ALA A 318 -13.77 -13.25 -2.60
N ASP A 319 -13.89 -14.60 -2.51
CA ASP A 319 -15.17 -15.27 -2.23
C ASP A 319 -15.66 -14.95 -0.81
N THR A 320 -14.77 -15.01 0.18
CA THR A 320 -15.10 -14.67 1.57
C THR A 320 -15.55 -13.20 1.69
N ALA A 321 -14.78 -12.27 1.13
CA ALA A 321 -15.13 -10.85 1.16
C ALA A 321 -16.45 -10.55 0.44
N ARG A 322 -16.73 -11.25 -0.66
CA ARG A 322 -18.01 -11.14 -1.37
C ARG A 322 -19.19 -11.57 -0.50
N ARG A 323 -19.09 -12.74 0.14
CA ARG A 323 -20.14 -13.27 1.02
C ARG A 323 -20.37 -12.37 2.22
N GLU A 324 -19.30 -11.87 2.82
CA GLU A 324 -19.37 -10.93 3.92
C GLU A 324 -20.10 -9.64 3.50
N MET A 325 -19.72 -9.05 2.37
CA MET A 325 -20.37 -7.86 1.84
C MET A 325 -21.86 -8.10 1.55
N GLN A 326 -22.23 -9.26 1.01
CA GLN A 326 -23.64 -9.62 0.75
C GLN A 326 -24.43 -9.73 2.06
N ALA A 327 -23.85 -10.41 3.08
CA ALA A 327 -24.49 -10.53 4.39
C ALA A 327 -24.69 -9.15 5.05
N GLN A 328 -23.71 -8.26 4.96
CA GLN A 328 -23.84 -6.89 5.47
C GLN A 328 -24.89 -6.09 4.71
N ALA A 329 -25.03 -6.28 3.39
CA ALA A 329 -26.08 -5.62 2.62
C ALA A 329 -27.49 -6.05 3.05
N GLU A 330 -27.67 -7.34 3.36
CA GLU A 330 -28.93 -7.86 3.89
C GLU A 330 -29.22 -7.28 5.28
N LEU A 331 -28.21 -7.26 6.16
CA LEU A 331 -28.34 -6.67 7.50
C LEU A 331 -28.74 -5.19 7.45
N VAL A 332 -28.15 -4.41 6.53
CA VAL A 332 -28.56 -3.01 6.31
C VAL A 332 -30.03 -2.92 5.90
N ARG A 333 -30.47 -3.76 4.96
CA ARG A 333 -31.86 -3.78 4.51
C ARG A 333 -32.82 -4.11 5.64
N GLU A 334 -32.52 -5.12 6.44
CA GLU A 334 -33.36 -5.50 7.58
C GLU A 334 -33.39 -4.41 8.65
N THR A 335 -32.23 -3.87 9.02
CA THR A 335 -32.14 -2.91 10.12
C THR A 335 -32.69 -1.54 9.73
N ARG A 336 -32.23 -0.99 8.59
CA ARG A 336 -32.54 0.38 8.15
C ARG A 336 -33.90 0.48 7.49
N ASP A 337 -34.25 -0.48 6.60
CA ASP A 337 -35.40 -0.35 5.74
C ASP A 337 -36.66 -1.02 6.33
N GLN A 338 -36.47 -1.97 7.27
CA GLN A 338 -37.61 -2.69 7.88
C GLN A 338 -37.78 -2.35 9.37
N LEU A 339 -36.76 -2.50 10.21
CA LEU A 339 -36.90 -2.36 11.66
C LEU A 339 -36.94 -0.89 12.11
N LEU A 340 -36.09 -0.04 11.54
CA LEU A 340 -36.00 1.36 11.95
C LEU A 340 -37.32 2.12 11.76
N PRO A 341 -38.06 2.02 10.62
CA PRO A 341 -39.36 2.68 10.46
C PRO A 341 -40.39 2.23 11.49
N LEU A 342 -40.41 0.93 11.85
CA LEU A 342 -41.37 0.40 12.84
C LEU A 342 -41.13 0.98 14.22
N VAL A 343 -39.87 1.07 14.66
CA VAL A 343 -39.53 1.64 15.98
C VAL A 343 -39.76 3.14 16.02
N LEU A 344 -39.52 3.85 14.93
CA LEU A 344 -39.83 5.28 14.82
C LEU A 344 -41.33 5.54 14.99
N GLU A 345 -42.18 4.78 14.32
CA GLU A 345 -43.65 4.89 14.45
C GLU A 345 -44.13 4.50 15.85
N GLN A 346 -43.62 3.39 16.42
CA GLN A 346 -43.94 2.98 17.78
C GLN A 346 -43.56 4.06 18.82
N THR A 347 -42.35 4.64 18.70
CA THR A 347 -41.92 5.70 19.61
C THR A 347 -42.81 6.93 19.52
N LYS A 348 -43.16 7.33 18.31
CA LYS A 348 -44.08 8.47 18.07
C LYS A 348 -45.47 8.25 18.71
N GLN A 349 -46.02 7.05 18.53
CA GLN A 349 -47.34 6.70 19.11
C GLN A 349 -47.27 6.70 20.65
N LEU A 350 -46.19 6.18 21.27
CA LEU A 350 -46.03 6.22 22.72
C LEU A 350 -45.83 7.65 23.26
N GLU A 351 -45.11 8.51 22.55
CA GLU A 351 -44.99 9.92 22.91
C GLU A 351 -46.31 10.64 22.89
N GLN A 352 -47.12 10.43 21.84
CA GLN A 352 -48.48 10.99 21.76
C GLN A 352 -49.42 10.47 22.86
N ALA A 353 -49.36 9.17 23.17
CA ALA A 353 -50.15 8.58 24.26
C ALA A 353 -49.72 9.13 25.64
N TYR A 354 -48.44 9.41 25.84
CA TYR A 354 -47.94 10.05 27.05
C TYR A 354 -48.46 11.49 27.19
N GLU A 355 -48.39 12.28 26.12
CA GLU A 355 -48.97 13.65 26.10
C GLU A 355 -50.45 13.67 26.39
N ALA A 356 -51.20 12.64 25.97
CA ALA A 356 -52.61 12.43 26.26
C ALA A 356 -52.90 11.85 27.67
N GLY A 357 -51.85 11.59 28.48
CA GLY A 357 -51.99 10.97 29.82
C GLY A 357 -52.36 9.49 29.82
N GLN A 358 -52.20 8.80 28.69
CA GLN A 358 -52.57 7.39 28.49
C GLN A 358 -51.36 6.41 28.63
N ALA A 359 -50.12 6.93 28.69
CA ALA A 359 -48.91 6.14 28.87
C ALA A 359 -48.07 6.71 30.02
N ASP A 360 -47.22 5.88 30.64
CA ASP A 360 -46.29 6.32 31.66
C ASP A 360 -44.95 6.79 31.05
N LEU A 361 -44.20 7.57 31.82
CA LEU A 361 -42.90 8.09 31.41
C LEU A 361 -41.92 6.94 31.14
N LEU A 362 -41.96 5.87 31.93
CA LEU A 362 -41.02 4.74 31.80
C LEU A 362 -41.19 4.01 30.46
N ALA A 363 -42.47 3.89 29.98
CA ALA A 363 -42.73 3.31 28.66
C ALA A 363 -42.11 4.15 27.52
N VAL A 364 -42.24 5.49 27.61
CA VAL A 364 -41.63 6.41 26.65
C VAL A 364 -40.11 6.32 26.67
N LEU A 365 -39.49 6.32 27.85
CA LEU A 365 -38.04 6.19 27.99
C LEU A 365 -37.52 4.89 27.40
N ARG A 366 -38.19 3.76 27.66
CA ARG A 366 -37.83 2.46 27.07
C ARG A 366 -37.95 2.46 25.54
N ALA A 367 -39.02 3.02 24.99
CA ALA A 367 -39.18 3.11 23.54
C ALA A 367 -38.08 3.98 22.90
N ARG A 368 -37.74 5.10 23.55
CA ARG A 368 -36.60 5.94 23.11
C ARG A 368 -35.27 5.21 23.15
N ASP A 369 -34.95 4.49 24.24
CA ASP A 369 -33.70 3.71 24.33
C ASP A 369 -33.64 2.64 23.23
N GLN A 370 -34.76 1.94 22.98
CA GLN A 370 -34.84 0.97 21.89
C GLN A 370 -34.63 1.60 20.51
N ARG A 371 -35.27 2.76 20.26
CA ARG A 371 -35.05 3.54 19.03
C ARG A 371 -33.58 3.91 18.87
N LEU A 372 -32.95 4.45 19.91
CA LEU A 372 -31.56 4.85 19.92
C LEU A 372 -30.60 3.70 19.57
N GLN A 373 -30.84 2.53 20.18
CA GLN A 373 -30.05 1.33 19.92
C GLN A 373 -30.20 0.90 18.45
N LEU A 374 -31.40 0.98 17.89
CA LEU A 374 -31.64 0.58 16.51
C LEU A 374 -31.09 1.60 15.50
N GLU A 375 -31.19 2.91 15.78
CA GLU A 375 -30.54 3.96 14.96
C GLU A 375 -29.01 3.78 14.93
N ALA A 376 -28.39 3.49 16.08
CA ALA A 376 -26.96 3.20 16.15
C ALA A 376 -26.60 1.91 15.39
N ALA A 377 -27.40 0.86 15.56
CA ALA A 377 -27.20 -0.40 14.84
C ALA A 377 -27.35 -0.24 13.32
N ALA A 378 -28.27 0.60 12.86
CA ALA A 378 -28.42 0.90 11.43
C ALA A 378 -27.19 1.64 10.85
N LEU A 379 -26.62 2.59 11.60
CA LEU A 379 -25.39 3.28 11.22
C LEU A 379 -24.20 2.32 11.20
N ASP A 380 -24.08 1.44 12.21
CA ASP A 380 -23.05 0.42 12.26
C ASP A 380 -23.15 -0.56 11.09
N ALA A 381 -24.36 -1.01 10.74
CA ALA A 381 -24.56 -1.89 9.59
C ALA A 381 -24.14 -1.24 8.27
N VAL A 382 -24.44 0.05 8.06
CA VAL A 382 -23.99 0.80 6.88
C VAL A 382 -22.46 0.93 6.86
N ARG A 383 -21.84 1.25 7.99
CA ARG A 383 -20.37 1.28 8.13
C ARG A 383 -19.77 -0.07 7.75
N ASP A 384 -20.26 -1.15 8.35
CA ASP A 384 -19.72 -2.49 8.16
C ASP A 384 -19.90 -2.98 6.73
N PHE A 385 -21.00 -2.61 6.06
CA PHE A 385 -21.16 -2.82 4.62
C PHE A 385 -20.05 -2.13 3.82
N HIS A 386 -19.77 -0.85 4.08
CA HIS A 386 -18.72 -0.13 3.34
C HIS A 386 -17.33 -0.67 3.63
N LEU A 387 -17.04 -1.11 4.86
CA LEU A 387 -15.79 -1.79 5.19
C LEU A 387 -15.67 -3.13 4.47
N ALA A 388 -16.73 -3.93 4.43
CA ALA A 388 -16.77 -5.18 3.67
C ALA A 388 -16.63 -4.95 2.16
N ARG A 389 -17.25 -3.89 1.62
CA ARG A 389 -17.08 -3.47 0.23
C ARG A 389 -15.62 -3.12 -0.08
N ILE A 390 -14.96 -2.32 0.76
CA ILE A 390 -13.53 -1.98 0.59
C ILE A 390 -12.67 -3.25 0.62
N ARG A 391 -12.94 -4.22 1.52
CA ARG A 391 -12.26 -5.52 1.54
C ARG A 391 -12.48 -6.30 0.25
N TYR A 392 -13.68 -6.33 -0.28
CA TYR A 392 -13.99 -6.98 -1.56
C TYR A 392 -13.27 -6.31 -2.74
N GLU A 393 -13.34 -5.00 -2.84
CA GLU A 393 -12.66 -4.22 -3.88
C GLU A 393 -11.11 -4.40 -3.79
N ALA A 394 -10.58 -4.46 -2.57
CA ALA A 394 -9.17 -4.77 -2.34
C ALA A 394 -8.82 -6.22 -2.73
N ALA A 395 -9.67 -7.19 -2.39
CA ALA A 395 -9.45 -8.60 -2.72
C ALA A 395 -9.55 -8.89 -4.22
N THR A 396 -10.32 -8.11 -4.96
CA THR A 396 -10.44 -8.22 -6.42
C THR A 396 -9.51 -7.29 -7.21
N GLY A 397 -8.84 -6.34 -6.53
CA GLY A 397 -7.98 -5.36 -7.18
C GLY A 397 -8.74 -4.26 -7.92
N THR A 398 -10.02 -4.08 -7.65
CA THR A 398 -10.92 -3.11 -8.33
C THR A 398 -11.13 -1.81 -7.53
N LEU A 399 -10.24 -1.50 -6.59
CA LEU A 399 -10.26 -0.23 -5.90
C LEU A 399 -10.20 0.92 -6.94
N GLN A 400 -11.38 1.35 -7.39
CA GLN A 400 -11.52 2.49 -8.30
C GLN A 400 -11.20 3.81 -7.59
N PRO A 401 -10.73 4.82 -8.36
CA PRO A 401 -10.41 6.14 -7.83
C PRO A 401 -11.58 6.80 -7.11
#